data_a988133a6f203a5d1360de38d00577f5
#
_entry.id   a988133a6f203a5d1360de38d00577f5
#
_cell.length_a   1.000
_cell.length_b   1.000
_cell.length_c   1.000
_cell.angle_alpha   90.00
_cell.angle_beta   90.00
_cell.angle_gamma   90.00
#
_symmetry.space_group_name_H-M   'P 1'
#
loop_
_entity.id
_entity.type
_entity.pdbx_description
1 polymer ?
#
loop_
_entity_poly.entity_id
_entity_poly.type
_entity_poly.pdbx_seq_one_letter_code
_entity_poly.pdbx_strand_id
1 'polypeptide(L)'
;MIAQNNTVDLQSVFLLLFGWGGKMGINCFVLITGYFMCRSQITAKKFLKLIGERYFYAIVIFVVFVATGYAQFSGKELLKVLFPFFTVQSNFMACYLLFYLFIPFLNKLIEVMSEKEHLLLIGLCLFIYTILPSFAFAAVSFNYVTWFIVLYFVASY
;
A
#
# COMPACT_ATOMS: atom_id res chain seq x y z
N MET A 1 -18.56 5.09 -11.82
CA MET A 1 -19.72 5.77 -12.43
C MET A 1 -19.39 7.23 -12.77
N ILE A 2 -18.23 7.48 -13.43
CA ILE A 2 -17.76 8.84 -13.82
C ILE A 2 -17.50 8.92 -15.34
N ALA A 3 -17.89 7.91 -16.10
CA ALA A 3 -17.50 7.78 -17.51
C ALA A 3 -18.63 8.14 -18.51
N GLN A 4 -19.52 9.08 -18.20
CA GLN A 4 -20.62 9.40 -19.12
C GLN A 4 -20.87 10.88 -19.40
N ASN A 5 -20.00 11.80 -18.97
CA ASN A 5 -20.06 13.17 -19.47
C ASN A 5 -18.75 13.50 -20.20
N ASN A 6 -18.83 13.59 -21.53
CA ASN A 6 -17.76 13.98 -22.45
C ASN A 6 -17.34 15.47 -22.35
N THR A 7 -17.60 16.13 -21.26
CA THR A 7 -17.04 17.44 -20.93
C THR A 7 -15.90 17.23 -19.96
N VAL A 8 -14.68 17.48 -20.44
CA VAL A 8 -13.48 17.54 -19.60
C VAL A 8 -13.66 18.76 -18.69
N ASP A 9 -14.36 18.56 -17.57
CA ASP A 9 -14.56 19.59 -16.57
C ASP A 9 -13.24 19.77 -15.78
N LEU A 10 -12.93 21.01 -15.45
CA LEU A 10 -11.72 21.40 -14.71
C LEU A 10 -11.61 20.61 -13.39
N GLN A 11 -12.76 20.29 -12.76
CA GLN A 11 -12.83 19.45 -11.57
C GLN A 11 -12.38 18.01 -11.84
N SER A 12 -12.76 17.43 -12.98
CA SER A 12 -12.35 16.08 -13.39
C SER A 12 -10.85 15.98 -13.66
N VAL A 13 -10.27 17.00 -14.29
CA VAL A 13 -8.82 17.10 -14.51
C VAL A 13 -8.07 17.23 -13.20
N PHE A 14 -8.55 18.06 -12.29
CA PHE A 14 -7.99 18.24 -10.96
C PHE A 14 -8.00 16.93 -10.16
N LEU A 15 -9.12 16.21 -10.13
CA LEU A 15 -9.26 14.94 -9.44
C LEU A 15 -8.35 13.85 -10.05
N LEU A 16 -8.18 13.84 -11.38
CA LEU A 16 -7.27 12.92 -12.06
C LEU A 16 -5.80 13.19 -11.70
N LEU A 17 -5.38 14.45 -11.71
CA LEU A 17 -4.03 14.86 -11.32
C LEU A 17 -3.71 14.50 -9.86
N PHE A 18 -4.64 14.79 -8.95
CA PHE A 18 -4.49 14.43 -7.54
C PHE A 18 -4.54 12.92 -7.31
N GLY A 19 -5.40 12.19 -8.02
CA GLY A 19 -5.47 10.73 -7.96
C GLY A 19 -4.17 10.06 -8.45
N TRP A 20 -3.54 10.63 -9.47
CA TRP A 20 -2.23 10.18 -9.96
C TRP A 20 -1.13 10.44 -8.93
N GLY A 21 -1.11 11.64 -8.34
CA GLY A 21 -0.16 12.00 -7.28
C GLY A 21 -0.25 11.08 -6.07
N GLY A 22 -1.45 10.63 -5.70
CA GLY A 22 -1.66 9.70 -4.60
C GLY A 22 -0.97 8.34 -4.79
N LYS A 23 -1.03 7.76 -5.99
CA LYS A 23 -0.34 6.48 -6.31
C LYS A 23 1.17 6.64 -6.29
N MET A 24 1.70 7.74 -6.83
CA MET A 24 3.13 8.05 -6.76
C MET A 24 3.60 8.21 -5.31
N GLY A 25 2.83 8.91 -4.49
CA GLY A 25 3.12 9.09 -3.06
C GLY A 25 3.18 7.76 -2.30
N ILE A 26 2.27 6.83 -2.58
CA ILE A 26 2.28 5.48 -1.99
C ILE A 26 3.58 4.73 -2.37
N ASN A 27 3.97 4.76 -3.65
CA ASN A 27 5.18 4.08 -4.11
C ASN A 27 6.44 4.69 -3.46
N CYS A 28 6.53 6.01 -3.40
CA CYS A 28 7.64 6.70 -2.74
C CYS A 28 7.70 6.34 -1.24
N PHE A 29 6.55 6.29 -0.57
CA PHE A 29 6.48 5.93 0.85
C PHE A 29 7.00 4.50 1.09
N VAL A 30 6.63 3.53 0.23
CA VAL A 30 7.10 2.15 0.35
C VAL A 30 8.59 2.03 0.02
N LEU A 31 9.10 2.77 -0.98
CA LEU A 31 10.53 2.81 -1.30
C LEU A 31 11.36 3.38 -0.14
N ILE A 32 10.91 4.48 0.46
CA ILE A 32 11.54 5.05 1.67
C ILE A 32 11.53 4.04 2.81
N THR A 33 10.40 3.37 3.03
CA THR A 33 10.30 2.30 4.03
C THR A 33 11.30 1.19 3.75
N GLY A 34 11.39 0.73 2.51
CA GLY A 34 12.34 -0.32 2.09
C GLY A 34 13.78 0.08 2.39
N TYR A 35 14.18 1.29 1.98
CA TYR A 35 15.53 1.81 2.22
C TYR A 35 15.93 1.82 3.69
N PHE A 36 15.04 2.26 4.59
CA PHE A 36 15.34 2.33 6.02
C PHE A 36 15.18 1.00 6.75
N MET A 37 14.25 0.15 6.29
CA MET A 37 13.93 -1.10 7.00
C MET A 37 14.80 -2.28 6.59
N CYS A 38 15.43 -2.27 5.42
CA CYS A 38 16.33 -3.35 4.98
C CYS A 38 17.55 -3.49 5.91
N ARG A 39 17.95 -2.40 6.58
CA ARG A 39 19.07 -2.37 7.56
C ARG A 39 18.61 -2.28 9.01
N SER A 40 17.31 -2.32 9.28
CA SER A 40 16.74 -2.13 10.61
C SER A 40 16.06 -3.40 11.09
N GLN A 41 16.28 -3.74 12.38
CA GLN A 41 15.50 -4.81 12.99
C GLN A 41 14.08 -4.35 13.31
N ILE A 42 13.12 -5.15 12.87
CA ILE A 42 11.71 -4.96 13.20
C ILE A 42 11.43 -5.57 14.55
N THR A 43 11.05 -4.72 15.49
CA THR A 43 10.63 -5.13 16.83
C THR A 43 9.11 -5.13 16.91
N ALA A 44 8.54 -6.11 17.64
CA ALA A 44 7.09 -6.13 17.92
C ALA A 44 6.56 -4.80 18.48
N LYS A 45 7.40 -4.08 19.26
CA LYS A 45 7.08 -2.75 19.78
C LYS A 45 6.85 -1.71 18.68
N LYS A 46 7.68 -1.71 17.62
CA LYS A 46 7.53 -0.81 16.46
C LYS A 46 6.23 -1.13 15.70
N PHE A 47 5.91 -2.41 15.54
CA PHE A 47 4.69 -2.85 14.88
C PHE A 47 3.44 -2.47 15.68
N LEU A 48 3.44 -2.70 16.99
CA LEU A 48 2.32 -2.30 17.86
C LEU A 48 2.13 -0.78 17.89
N LYS A 49 3.22 -0.01 17.85
CA LYS A 49 3.15 1.45 17.76
C LYS A 49 2.46 1.88 16.46
N LEU A 50 2.85 1.29 15.32
CA LEU A 50 2.24 1.58 14.01
C LEU A 50 0.74 1.26 14.00
N ILE A 51 0.35 0.11 14.56
CA ILE A 51 -1.05 -0.26 14.73
C ILE A 51 -1.79 0.73 15.63
N GLY A 52 -1.21 1.10 16.76
CA GLY A 52 -1.78 2.05 17.71
C GLY A 52 -2.02 3.42 17.08
N GLU A 53 -1.04 3.95 16.36
CA GLU A 53 -1.16 5.22 15.63
C GLU A 53 -2.30 5.16 14.61
N ARG A 54 -2.38 4.07 13.86
CA ARG A 54 -3.46 3.87 12.88
C ARG A 54 -4.83 3.86 13.55
N TYR A 55 -5.01 3.09 14.63
CA TYR A 55 -6.28 3.05 15.35
C TYR A 55 -6.66 4.38 15.97
N PHE A 56 -5.70 5.08 16.54
CA PHE A 56 -5.91 6.41 17.10
C PHE A 56 -6.51 7.37 16.05
N TYR A 57 -5.86 7.50 14.90
CA TYR A 57 -6.38 8.37 13.83
C TYR A 57 -7.72 7.92 13.28
N ALA A 58 -7.91 6.61 13.08
CA ALA A 58 -9.16 6.07 12.57
C ALA A 58 -10.34 6.35 13.50
N ILE A 59 -10.14 6.20 14.82
CA ILE A 59 -11.16 6.45 15.82
C ILE A 59 -11.44 7.97 15.92
N VAL A 60 -10.39 8.81 15.96
CA VAL A 60 -10.56 10.27 16.02
C VAL A 60 -11.36 10.77 14.80
N ILE A 61 -11.00 10.34 13.60
CA ILE A 61 -11.71 10.72 12.38
C ILE A 61 -13.15 10.23 12.43
N PHE A 62 -13.39 8.98 12.82
CA PHE A 62 -14.76 8.44 12.95
C PHE A 62 -15.61 9.24 13.92
N VAL A 63 -15.07 9.57 15.12
CA VAL A 63 -15.77 10.39 16.12
C VAL A 63 -16.10 11.78 15.57
N VAL A 64 -15.17 12.44 14.91
CA VAL A 64 -15.39 13.75 14.28
C VAL A 64 -16.51 13.69 13.25
N PHE A 65 -16.53 12.68 12.36
CA PHE A 65 -17.56 12.53 11.34
C PHE A 65 -18.94 12.24 11.92
N VAL A 66 -19.01 11.46 13.00
CA VAL A 66 -20.28 11.22 13.72
C VAL A 66 -20.74 12.48 14.44
N ALA A 67 -19.84 13.20 15.12
CA ALA A 67 -20.18 14.42 15.85
C ALA A 67 -20.64 15.57 14.95
N THR A 68 -20.10 15.64 13.73
CA THR A 68 -20.50 16.65 12.72
C THR A 68 -21.76 16.24 11.91
N GLY A 69 -22.31 15.05 12.16
CA GLY A 69 -23.50 14.55 11.47
C GLY A 69 -23.26 14.06 10.04
N TYR A 70 -22.02 14.04 9.57
CA TYR A 70 -21.67 13.52 8.24
C TYR A 70 -21.76 11.99 8.14
N ALA A 71 -21.63 11.27 9.27
CA ALA A 71 -21.78 9.82 9.32
C ALA A 71 -22.79 9.41 10.39
N GLN A 72 -23.67 8.48 10.06
CA GLN A 72 -24.54 7.88 11.05
C GLN A 72 -23.74 6.83 11.86
N PHE A 73 -23.94 6.82 13.17
CA PHE A 73 -23.36 5.79 14.03
C PHE A 73 -23.95 4.43 13.66
N SER A 74 -23.14 3.58 13.05
CA SER A 74 -23.51 2.20 12.73
C SER A 74 -22.43 1.24 13.25
N GLY A 75 -22.87 0.19 13.94
CA GLY A 75 -21.98 -0.87 14.41
C GLY A 75 -21.17 -1.54 13.28
N LYS A 76 -21.74 -1.61 12.06
CA LYS A 76 -21.06 -2.12 10.88
C LYS A 76 -19.90 -1.21 10.44
N GLU A 77 -20.08 0.10 10.48
CA GLU A 77 -19.01 1.07 10.16
C GLU A 77 -17.92 1.04 11.22
N LEU A 78 -18.28 0.93 12.49
CA LEU A 78 -17.31 0.78 13.58
C LEU A 78 -16.48 -0.51 13.40
N LEU A 79 -17.10 -1.63 13.02
CA LEU A 79 -16.37 -2.87 12.73
C LEU A 79 -15.40 -2.73 11.56
N LYS A 80 -15.76 -2.02 10.49
CA LYS A 80 -14.84 -1.74 9.36
C LYS A 80 -13.64 -0.90 9.80
N VAL A 81 -13.85 0.07 10.70
CA VAL A 81 -12.78 0.89 11.27
C VAL A 81 -11.84 0.06 12.14
N LEU A 82 -12.40 -0.85 12.95
CA LEU A 82 -11.64 -1.71 13.86
C LEU A 82 -10.93 -2.87 13.15
N PHE A 83 -11.53 -3.42 12.08
CA PHE A 83 -10.99 -4.58 11.36
C PHE A 83 -10.73 -4.27 9.87
N PRO A 84 -9.68 -3.50 9.55
CA PRO A 84 -9.36 -3.11 8.18
C PRO A 84 -8.95 -4.29 7.29
N PHE A 85 -8.60 -5.44 7.89
CA PHE A 85 -8.17 -6.64 7.15
C PHE A 85 -9.26 -7.22 6.24
N PHE A 86 -10.54 -6.95 6.52
CA PHE A 86 -11.64 -7.36 5.65
C PHE A 86 -11.76 -6.51 4.37
N THR A 87 -11.03 -5.41 4.27
CA THR A 87 -11.05 -4.50 3.12
C THR A 87 -9.65 -4.31 2.50
N VAL A 88 -8.84 -5.38 2.50
CA VAL A 88 -7.44 -5.35 2.02
C VAL A 88 -7.32 -4.81 0.59
N GLN A 89 -8.28 -5.12 -0.29
CA GLN A 89 -8.24 -4.68 -1.70
C GLN A 89 -8.35 -3.16 -1.88
N SER A 90 -8.95 -2.44 -0.96
CA SER A 90 -9.22 -1.00 -1.07
C SER A 90 -8.52 -0.15 0.00
N ASN A 91 -7.83 -0.79 0.96
CA ASN A 91 -7.25 -0.10 2.10
C ASN A 91 -5.72 -0.21 2.11
N PHE A 92 -5.06 0.90 1.72
CA PHE A 92 -3.60 1.02 1.75
C PHE A 92 -2.98 0.57 3.08
N MET A 93 -3.56 1.00 4.22
CA MET A 93 -2.99 0.68 5.54
C MET A 93 -3.07 -0.81 5.87
N ALA A 94 -4.13 -1.51 5.44
CA ALA A 94 -4.22 -2.96 5.62
C ALA A 94 -3.13 -3.69 4.81
N CYS A 95 -2.94 -3.30 3.55
CA CYS A 95 -1.87 -3.81 2.70
C CYS A 95 -0.49 -3.54 3.30
N TYR A 96 -0.30 -2.32 3.82
CA TYR A 96 0.97 -1.92 4.42
C TYR A 96 1.28 -2.70 5.70
N LEU A 97 0.29 -2.92 6.57
CA LEU A 97 0.46 -3.72 7.79
C LEU A 97 0.81 -5.17 7.46
N LEU A 98 0.14 -5.77 6.46
CA LEU A 98 0.48 -7.11 5.98
C LEU A 98 1.89 -7.15 5.40
N PHE A 99 2.22 -6.21 4.52
CA PHE A 99 3.57 -6.09 3.97
C PHE A 99 4.63 -5.95 5.08
N TYR A 100 4.36 -5.15 6.11
CA TYR A 100 5.27 -4.94 7.22
C TYR A 100 5.63 -6.25 7.96
N LEU A 101 4.69 -7.20 8.05
CA LEU A 101 4.94 -8.52 8.63
C LEU A 101 5.91 -9.38 7.78
N PHE A 102 5.99 -9.14 6.46
CA PHE A 102 6.91 -9.84 5.58
C PHE A 102 8.35 -9.33 5.68
N ILE A 103 8.57 -8.08 6.12
CA ILE A 103 9.91 -7.45 6.11
C ILE A 103 10.99 -8.29 6.83
N PRO A 104 10.77 -8.92 8.00
CA PRO A 104 11.81 -9.74 8.63
C PRO A 104 12.24 -10.93 7.76
N PHE A 105 11.30 -11.52 7.00
CA PHE A 105 11.59 -12.63 6.09
C PHE A 105 12.30 -12.14 4.84
N LEU A 106 11.90 -10.98 4.31
CA LEU A 106 12.53 -10.34 3.16
C LEU A 106 13.97 -9.96 3.47
N ASN A 107 14.25 -9.42 4.67
CA ASN A 107 15.61 -9.10 5.09
C ASN A 107 16.51 -10.35 5.11
N LYS A 108 16.02 -11.46 5.67
CA LYS A 108 16.76 -12.73 5.66
C LYS A 108 17.03 -13.24 4.24
N LEU A 109 16.06 -13.06 3.34
CA LEU A 109 16.23 -13.45 1.95
C LEU A 109 17.30 -12.60 1.27
N ILE A 110 17.30 -11.29 1.49
CA ILE A 110 18.27 -10.35 0.94
C ILE A 110 19.69 -10.64 1.46
N GLU A 111 19.84 -10.99 2.75
CA GLU A 111 21.13 -11.33 3.36
C GLU A 111 21.78 -12.59 2.75
N VAL A 112 20.98 -13.52 2.26
CA VAL A 112 21.47 -14.79 1.69
C VAL A 112 21.74 -14.68 0.19
N MET A 113 21.07 -13.77 -0.51
CA MET A 113 21.22 -13.59 -1.96
C MET A 113 22.52 -12.87 -2.31
N SER A 114 23.15 -13.30 -3.40
CA SER A 114 24.20 -12.51 -4.06
C SER A 114 23.62 -11.30 -4.77
N GLU A 115 24.44 -10.27 -5.02
CA GLU A 115 24.01 -9.07 -5.75
C GLU A 115 23.40 -9.38 -7.13
N LYS A 116 23.95 -10.39 -7.82
CA LYS A 116 23.44 -10.83 -9.14
C LYS A 116 22.05 -11.47 -9.03
N GLU A 117 21.85 -12.31 -8.02
CA GLU A 117 20.55 -12.93 -7.77
C GLU A 117 19.51 -11.90 -7.37
N HIS A 118 19.90 -10.93 -6.55
CA HIS A 118 19.01 -9.83 -6.15
C HIS A 118 18.58 -9.00 -7.37
N LEU A 119 19.53 -8.61 -8.22
CA LEU A 119 19.22 -7.86 -9.45
C LEU A 119 18.34 -8.66 -10.41
N LEU A 120 18.60 -9.97 -10.56
CA LEU A 120 17.79 -10.86 -11.40
C LEU A 120 16.35 -10.93 -10.85
N LEU A 121 16.18 -11.06 -9.54
CA LEU A 121 14.88 -11.08 -8.88
C LEU A 121 14.11 -9.79 -9.11
N ILE A 122 14.75 -8.62 -8.97
CA ILE A 122 14.16 -7.30 -9.26
C ILE A 122 13.72 -7.25 -10.72
N GLY A 123 14.59 -7.65 -11.67
CA GLY A 123 14.28 -7.67 -13.09
C GLY A 123 13.08 -8.56 -13.41
N LEU A 124 13.01 -9.76 -12.84
CA LEU A 124 11.91 -10.68 -13.00
C LEU A 124 10.59 -10.10 -12.43
N CYS A 125 10.63 -9.54 -11.24
CA CYS A 125 9.47 -8.92 -10.61
C CYS A 125 8.95 -7.72 -11.43
N LEU A 126 9.83 -6.84 -11.88
CA LEU A 126 9.45 -5.71 -12.73
C LEU A 126 8.90 -6.17 -14.08
N PHE A 127 9.48 -7.22 -14.66
CA PHE A 127 8.96 -7.81 -15.89
C PHE A 127 7.52 -8.30 -15.71
N ILE A 128 7.25 -9.06 -14.64
CA ILE A 128 5.92 -9.61 -14.35
C ILE A 128 4.89 -8.51 -14.05
N TYR A 129 5.26 -7.49 -13.25
CA TYR A 129 4.30 -6.49 -12.78
C TYR A 129 4.17 -5.26 -13.69
N THR A 130 5.15 -4.99 -14.56
CA THR A 130 5.15 -3.80 -15.42
C THR A 130 5.01 -4.15 -16.88
N ILE A 131 5.78 -5.13 -17.38
CA ILE A 131 5.84 -5.46 -18.81
C ILE A 131 4.69 -6.41 -19.19
N LEU A 132 4.50 -7.51 -18.43
CA LEU A 132 3.46 -8.49 -18.75
C LEU A 132 2.04 -7.89 -18.81
N PRO A 133 1.60 -7.03 -17.88
CA PRO A 133 0.26 -6.43 -17.95
C PRO A 133 0.06 -5.48 -19.14
N SER A 134 1.13 -5.04 -19.78
CA SER A 134 1.05 -4.25 -21.01
C SER A 134 0.60 -5.06 -22.23
N PHE A 135 0.68 -6.39 -22.14
CA PHE A 135 0.18 -7.27 -23.17
C PHE A 135 -1.26 -7.69 -22.87
N ALA A 136 -2.18 -7.46 -23.81
CA ALA A 136 -3.63 -7.68 -23.63
C ALA A 136 -4.02 -9.14 -23.30
N PHE A 137 -3.14 -10.11 -23.54
CA PHE A 137 -3.39 -11.53 -23.28
C PHE A 137 -2.88 -12.02 -21.92
N ALA A 138 -2.12 -11.18 -21.18
CA ALA A 138 -1.54 -11.55 -19.90
C ALA A 138 -2.30 -10.86 -18.75
N ALA A 139 -3.32 -11.55 -18.20
CA ALA A 139 -4.05 -11.07 -17.05
C ALA A 139 -3.28 -11.37 -15.76
N VAL A 140 -2.40 -10.47 -15.32
CA VAL A 140 -1.77 -10.55 -14.02
C VAL A 140 -2.65 -9.86 -12.99
N SER A 141 -3.12 -10.62 -11.99
CA SER A 141 -3.87 -10.04 -10.88
C SER A 141 -2.98 -9.13 -10.04
N PHE A 142 -3.28 -7.82 -10.04
CA PHE A 142 -2.53 -6.84 -9.29
C PHE A 142 -2.93 -6.87 -7.81
N ASN A 143 -1.95 -7.10 -6.93
CA ASN A 143 -2.13 -7.03 -5.48
C ASN A 143 -1.14 -6.02 -4.89
N TYR A 144 -1.63 -5.08 -4.09
CA TYR A 144 -0.79 -4.05 -3.46
C TYR A 144 0.27 -4.64 -2.53
N VAL A 145 -0.01 -5.73 -1.82
CA VAL A 145 0.98 -6.35 -0.89
C VAL A 145 2.18 -6.87 -1.68
N THR A 146 1.93 -7.60 -2.76
CA THR A 146 3.01 -8.13 -3.61
C THR A 146 3.75 -7.02 -4.34
N TRP A 147 3.06 -5.96 -4.78
CA TRP A 147 3.69 -4.78 -5.34
C TRP A 147 4.62 -4.08 -4.35
N PHE A 148 4.23 -3.98 -3.06
CA PHE A 148 5.08 -3.41 -2.02
C PHE A 148 6.33 -4.26 -1.77
N ILE A 149 6.23 -5.59 -1.87
CA ILE A 149 7.39 -6.49 -1.81
C ILE A 149 8.36 -6.23 -2.97
N VAL A 150 7.84 -6.02 -4.19
CA VAL A 150 8.68 -5.66 -5.35
C VAL A 150 9.41 -4.34 -5.12
N LEU A 151 8.69 -3.31 -4.68
CA LEU A 151 9.29 -2.00 -4.35
C LEU A 151 10.32 -2.12 -3.22
N TYR A 152 10.11 -3.03 -2.27
CA TYR A 152 11.06 -3.30 -1.19
C TYR A 152 12.37 -3.87 -1.72
N PHE A 153 12.33 -4.85 -2.64
CA PHE A 153 13.52 -5.37 -3.28
C PHE A 153 14.27 -4.30 -4.07
N VAL A 154 13.54 -3.43 -4.78
CA VAL A 154 14.14 -2.28 -5.49
C VAL A 154 14.82 -1.32 -4.53
N ALA A 155 14.22 -1.04 -3.38
CA ALA A 155 14.75 -0.07 -2.41
C ALA A 155 15.90 -0.62 -1.57
N SER A 156 16.02 -1.94 -1.45
CA SER A 156 17.04 -2.62 -0.65
C SER A 156 18.33 -2.94 -1.43
N TYR A 157 18.29 -2.78 -2.75
CA TYR A 157 19.45 -2.92 -3.64
C TYR A 157 20.31 -1.66 -3.62
#